data_07fe98f44c31a99cfd526ea9ed615293
#
_entry.id   07fe98f44c31a99cfd526ea9ed615293
#
_cell.length_a   1.000
_cell.length_b   1.000
_cell.length_c   1.000
_cell.angle_alpha   90.00
_cell.angle_beta   90.00
_cell.angle_gamma   90.00
#
_symmetry.space_group_name_H-M   'P 1'
#
loop_
_entity.id
_entity.type
_entity.pdbx_description
1 polymer ?
#
loop_
_entity_poly.entity_id
_entity_poly.type
_entity_poly.pdbx_seq_one_letter_code
_entity_poly.pdbx_strand_id
1 'polypeptide(L)'
;MNIELNNELIERCNSLSMYNRGTHIKESAESDYKKFIDTFSSRTLNPQQLEIVKKRTEQFKELITNIYNEYLSISANFVPVNVAGPAKYNSNKFEKVADRMDKKMEEINDKINKFYDNTESMLKNAYSKDEIILKYKNGYNEPISSDDPLAREKLEAKLEYLQTKHQSYLDFNKKQDLIKRNNYHLMFLLILIKI
;
A
#
# COMPACT_ATOMS: atom_id res chain seq x y z
N MET A 1 -11.50 2.17 16.82
CA MET A 1 -11.84 0.93 16.05
C MET A 1 -11.05 -0.19 16.69
N ASN A 2 -11.68 -1.15 17.32
CA ASN A 2 -10.99 -2.20 18.07
C ASN A 2 -11.13 -3.53 17.34
N ILE A 3 -9.99 -4.24 17.23
CA ILE A 3 -9.96 -5.67 16.89
C ILE A 3 -10.20 -6.42 18.19
N GLU A 4 -11.14 -7.36 18.18
CA GLU A 4 -11.48 -8.16 19.36
C GLU A 4 -10.72 -9.50 19.32
N LEU A 5 -9.51 -9.50 19.88
CA LEU A 5 -8.74 -10.71 20.10
C LEU A 5 -9.16 -11.42 21.41
N ASN A 6 -8.86 -12.69 21.51
CA ASN A 6 -9.17 -13.48 22.69
C ASN A 6 -8.32 -13.04 23.91
N ASN A 7 -8.97 -12.39 24.87
CA ASN A 7 -8.31 -11.83 26.04
C ASN A 7 -7.66 -12.90 26.94
N GLU A 8 -8.25 -14.10 27.05
CA GLU A 8 -7.66 -15.19 27.83
C GLU A 8 -6.32 -15.64 27.24
N LEU A 9 -6.23 -15.70 25.91
CA LEU A 9 -4.97 -16.03 25.24
C LEU A 9 -3.94 -14.93 25.40
N ILE A 10 -4.36 -13.66 25.36
CA ILE A 10 -3.48 -12.51 25.58
C ILE A 10 -2.88 -12.57 27.00
N GLU A 11 -3.73 -12.73 28.01
CA GLU A 11 -3.30 -12.81 29.41
C GLU A 11 -2.39 -14.02 29.64
N ARG A 12 -2.70 -15.18 29.05
CA ARG A 12 -1.85 -16.35 29.12
C ARG A 12 -0.49 -16.12 28.46
N CYS A 13 -0.44 -15.48 27.28
CA CYS A 13 0.82 -15.12 26.63
C CYS A 13 1.65 -14.16 27.49
N ASN A 14 0.99 -13.19 28.15
CA ASN A 14 1.66 -12.24 29.04
C ASN A 14 2.23 -12.91 30.28
N SER A 15 1.47 -13.80 30.92
CA SER A 15 1.93 -14.54 32.11
C SER A 15 3.13 -15.46 31.83
N LEU A 16 3.31 -15.88 30.58
CA LEU A 16 4.42 -16.73 30.12
C LEU A 16 5.56 -15.91 29.50
N SER A 17 5.56 -14.58 29.64
CA SER A 17 6.59 -13.71 29.06
C SER A 17 6.92 -12.55 29.98
N MET A 18 8.20 -12.21 30.10
CA MET A 18 8.67 -11.01 30.84
C MET A 18 8.34 -9.69 30.09
N TYR A 19 7.92 -9.76 28.80
CA TYR A 19 7.77 -8.60 27.92
C TYR A 19 6.33 -8.41 27.42
N ASN A 20 5.30 -8.88 28.17
CA ASN A 20 3.89 -8.73 27.78
C ASN A 20 3.61 -9.13 26.32
N ARG A 21 4.12 -10.30 25.92
CA ARG A 21 4.07 -10.78 24.53
C ARG A 21 2.67 -10.76 23.93
N GLY A 22 1.64 -11.12 24.71
CA GLY A 22 0.25 -11.10 24.25
C GLY A 22 -0.22 -9.69 23.89
N THR A 23 0.18 -8.68 24.67
CA THR A 23 -0.11 -7.27 24.40
C THR A 23 0.57 -6.83 23.10
N HIS A 24 1.83 -7.17 22.88
CA HIS A 24 2.53 -6.84 21.63
C HIS A 24 1.92 -7.50 20.40
N ILE A 25 1.43 -8.73 20.52
CA ILE A 25 0.71 -9.40 19.44
C ILE A 25 -0.58 -8.65 19.11
N LYS A 26 -1.32 -8.18 20.12
CA LYS A 26 -2.51 -7.35 19.93
C LYS A 26 -2.17 -6.03 19.24
N GLU A 27 -1.15 -5.33 19.71
CA GLU A 27 -0.69 -4.07 19.10
C GLU A 27 -0.28 -4.25 17.63
N SER A 28 0.36 -5.37 17.30
CA SER A 28 0.71 -5.71 15.91
C SER A 28 -0.55 -5.90 15.04
N ALA A 29 -1.55 -6.63 15.54
CA ALA A 29 -2.81 -6.83 14.85
C ALA A 29 -3.56 -5.49 14.61
N GLU A 30 -3.61 -4.64 15.62
CA GLU A 30 -4.22 -3.31 15.54
C GLU A 30 -3.46 -2.40 14.55
N SER A 31 -2.13 -2.49 14.54
CA SER A 31 -1.28 -1.76 13.60
C SER A 31 -1.53 -2.18 12.16
N ASP A 32 -1.60 -3.48 11.88
CA ASP A 32 -1.84 -3.99 10.53
C ASP A 32 -3.24 -3.61 10.03
N TYR A 33 -4.25 -3.69 10.90
CA TYR A 33 -5.59 -3.24 10.56
C TYR A 33 -5.64 -1.74 10.27
N LYS A 34 -4.97 -0.93 11.10
CA LYS A 34 -4.88 0.52 10.89
C LYS A 34 -4.17 0.85 9.58
N LYS A 35 -3.05 0.19 9.28
CA LYS A 35 -2.32 0.38 8.01
C LYS A 35 -3.21 0.11 6.80
N PHE A 36 -4.04 -0.95 6.85
CA PHE A 36 -4.98 -1.25 5.78
C PHE A 36 -5.98 -0.10 5.56
N ILE A 37 -6.60 0.38 6.64
CA ILE A 37 -7.54 1.51 6.57
C ILE A 37 -6.84 2.75 6.00
N ASP A 38 -5.70 3.13 6.57
CA ASP A 38 -4.97 4.34 6.17
C ASP A 38 -4.55 4.28 4.69
N THR A 39 -4.16 3.09 4.20
CA THR A 39 -3.75 2.88 2.81
C THR A 39 -4.88 3.16 1.82
N PHE A 40 -6.11 2.76 2.14
CA PHE A 40 -7.24 2.88 1.21
C PHE A 40 -8.10 4.13 1.48
N SER A 41 -8.16 4.63 2.73
CA SER A 41 -8.92 5.85 3.06
C SER A 41 -8.28 7.14 2.55
N SER A 42 -6.97 7.15 2.34
CA SER A 42 -6.23 8.32 1.83
C SER A 42 -6.42 8.57 0.33
N ARG A 43 -7.11 7.67 -0.38
CA ARG A 43 -7.26 7.71 -1.84
C ARG A 43 -8.54 8.43 -2.26
N THR A 44 -8.47 9.12 -3.39
CA THR A 44 -9.68 9.60 -4.07
C THR A 44 -10.32 8.42 -4.81
N LEU A 45 -11.48 7.98 -4.33
CA LEU A 45 -12.19 6.80 -4.81
C LEU A 45 -13.55 7.20 -5.38
N ASN A 46 -13.97 6.49 -6.44
CA ASN A 46 -15.34 6.61 -6.95
C ASN A 46 -16.34 5.88 -6.03
N PRO A 47 -17.67 6.10 -6.18
CA PRO A 47 -18.69 5.48 -5.32
C PRO A 47 -18.61 3.94 -5.27
N GLN A 48 -18.34 3.29 -6.39
CA GLN A 48 -18.21 1.82 -6.46
C GLN A 48 -16.96 1.34 -5.71
N GLN A 49 -15.85 2.04 -5.86
CA GLN A 49 -14.62 1.74 -5.13
C GLN A 49 -14.76 1.95 -3.63
N LEU A 50 -15.52 2.98 -3.21
CA LEU A 50 -15.81 3.22 -1.78
C LEU A 50 -16.59 2.06 -1.16
N GLU A 51 -17.56 1.51 -1.88
CA GLU A 51 -18.33 0.34 -1.41
C GLU A 51 -17.43 -0.90 -1.29
N ILE A 52 -16.56 -1.12 -2.28
CA ILE A 52 -15.56 -2.20 -2.23
C ILE A 52 -14.67 -2.04 -0.99
N VAL A 53 -14.11 -0.85 -0.77
CA VAL A 53 -13.22 -0.61 0.38
C VAL A 53 -13.94 -0.86 1.70
N LYS A 54 -15.17 -0.38 1.87
CA LYS A 54 -15.97 -0.64 3.08
C LYS A 54 -16.12 -2.14 3.33
N LYS A 55 -16.57 -2.90 2.33
CA LYS A 55 -16.74 -4.36 2.43
C LYS A 55 -15.40 -5.06 2.73
N ARG A 56 -14.33 -4.65 2.06
CA ARG A 56 -13.00 -5.23 2.26
C ARG A 56 -12.43 -4.90 3.65
N THR A 57 -12.73 -3.75 4.20
CA THR A 57 -12.31 -3.39 5.57
C THR A 57 -12.91 -4.32 6.61
N GLU A 58 -14.20 -4.66 6.49
CA GLU A 58 -14.84 -5.63 7.40
C GLU A 58 -14.24 -7.04 7.22
N GLN A 59 -14.06 -7.48 5.99
CA GLN A 59 -13.43 -8.78 5.71
C GLN A 59 -11.98 -8.83 6.22
N PHE A 60 -11.23 -7.73 6.13
CA PHE A 60 -9.87 -7.66 6.66
C PHE A 60 -9.84 -7.72 8.17
N LYS A 61 -10.82 -7.07 8.84
CA LYS A 61 -10.98 -7.17 10.29
C LYS A 61 -11.18 -8.62 10.73
N GLU A 62 -12.07 -9.36 10.07
CA GLU A 62 -12.30 -10.78 10.35
C GLU A 62 -11.04 -11.61 10.11
N LEU A 63 -10.36 -11.40 8.99
CA LEU A 63 -9.10 -12.07 8.66
C LEU A 63 -8.05 -11.85 9.75
N ILE A 64 -7.78 -10.60 10.11
CA ILE A 64 -6.78 -10.23 11.14
C ILE A 64 -7.16 -10.84 12.49
N THR A 65 -8.42 -10.74 12.89
CA THR A 65 -8.90 -11.33 14.14
C THR A 65 -8.63 -12.83 14.19
N ASN A 66 -8.95 -13.55 13.13
CA ASN A 66 -8.79 -15.00 13.07
C ASN A 66 -7.31 -15.42 13.09
N ILE A 67 -6.49 -14.85 12.21
CA ILE A 67 -5.07 -15.25 12.08
C ILE A 67 -4.26 -14.91 13.33
N TYR A 68 -4.54 -13.76 13.97
CA TYR A 68 -3.84 -13.38 15.20
C TYR A 68 -4.33 -14.15 16.43
N ASN A 69 -5.60 -14.59 16.50
CA ASN A 69 -6.06 -15.52 17.52
C ASN A 69 -5.41 -16.90 17.37
N GLU A 70 -5.22 -17.38 16.14
CA GLU A 70 -4.46 -18.63 15.89
C GLU A 70 -3.00 -18.47 16.33
N TYR A 71 -2.36 -17.34 16.04
CA TYR A 71 -0.99 -17.05 16.49
C TYR A 71 -0.89 -16.97 18.02
N LEU A 72 -1.84 -16.30 18.68
CA LEU A 72 -1.93 -16.24 20.13
C LEU A 72 -2.07 -17.64 20.74
N SER A 73 -2.88 -18.52 20.15
CA SER A 73 -3.06 -19.91 20.59
C SER A 73 -1.75 -20.70 20.53
N ILE A 74 -0.94 -20.53 19.49
CA ILE A 74 0.39 -21.15 19.39
C ILE A 74 1.32 -20.55 20.42
N SER A 75 1.37 -19.22 20.51
CA SER A 75 2.23 -18.45 21.41
C SER A 75 1.95 -18.73 22.89
N ALA A 76 0.70 -19.00 23.26
CA ALA A 76 0.29 -19.38 24.61
C ALA A 76 0.85 -20.72 25.08
N ASN A 77 1.47 -21.49 24.20
CA ASN A 77 2.16 -22.75 24.53
C ASN A 77 3.68 -22.61 24.58
N PHE A 78 4.22 -21.41 24.28
CA PHE A 78 5.64 -21.15 24.33
C PHE A 78 6.06 -20.59 25.69
N VAL A 79 6.88 -21.35 26.43
CA VAL A 79 7.44 -20.93 27.71
C VAL A 79 8.95 -20.78 27.54
N PRO A 80 9.49 -19.55 27.60
CA PRO A 80 10.93 -19.33 27.47
C PRO A 80 11.70 -19.87 28.70
N VAL A 81 12.99 -20.16 28.51
CA VAL A 81 13.86 -20.77 29.53
C VAL A 81 13.95 -19.94 30.81
N ASN A 82 13.93 -18.62 30.70
CA ASN A 82 13.96 -17.70 31.84
C ASN A 82 12.71 -17.74 32.73
N VAL A 83 11.58 -18.22 32.18
CA VAL A 83 10.31 -18.41 32.90
C VAL A 83 10.20 -19.82 33.43
N ALA A 84 10.54 -20.83 32.60
CA ALA A 84 10.48 -22.24 33.00
C ALA A 84 11.55 -22.65 34.00
N GLY A 85 12.70 -22.00 33.97
CA GLY A 85 13.93 -22.38 34.66
C GLY A 85 14.69 -23.50 33.95
N PRO A 86 16.04 -23.54 34.04
CA PRO A 86 16.87 -24.47 33.27
C PRO A 86 16.53 -25.94 33.50
N ALA A 87 16.21 -26.33 34.75
CA ALA A 87 15.91 -27.71 35.13
C ALA A 87 14.56 -28.24 34.58
N LYS A 88 13.63 -27.37 34.22
CA LYS A 88 12.30 -27.70 33.72
C LYS A 88 12.11 -27.38 32.24
N TYR A 89 13.12 -26.78 31.61
CA TYR A 89 13.03 -26.39 30.19
C TYR A 89 13.23 -27.59 29.28
N ASN A 90 12.22 -27.92 28.48
CA ASN A 90 12.31 -28.94 27.45
C ASN A 90 12.58 -28.24 26.08
N SER A 91 13.87 -28.16 25.70
CA SER A 91 14.32 -27.49 24.48
C SER A 91 13.59 -28.01 23.24
N ASN A 92 13.57 -29.33 23.04
CA ASN A 92 12.95 -29.93 21.85
C ASN A 92 11.46 -29.63 21.72
N LYS A 93 10.74 -29.49 22.84
CA LYS A 93 9.32 -29.11 22.82
C LYS A 93 9.17 -27.64 22.43
N PHE A 94 9.96 -26.79 23.04
CA PHE A 94 9.81 -25.32 22.84
C PHE A 94 10.38 -24.87 21.51
N GLU A 95 11.44 -25.48 20.98
CA GLU A 95 11.90 -25.29 19.61
C GLU A 95 10.80 -25.56 18.58
N LYS A 96 10.10 -26.69 18.72
CA LYS A 96 8.95 -27.01 17.83
C LYS A 96 7.82 -25.98 17.93
N VAL A 97 7.62 -25.37 19.10
CA VAL A 97 6.62 -24.29 19.22
C VAL A 97 7.13 -23.00 18.58
N ALA A 98 8.42 -22.65 18.75
CA ALA A 98 9.04 -21.52 18.10
C ALA A 98 8.95 -21.63 16.57
N ASP A 99 9.33 -22.79 16.01
CA ASP A 99 9.21 -23.06 14.56
C ASP A 99 7.76 -22.88 14.03
N ARG A 100 6.77 -23.27 14.85
CA ARG A 100 5.36 -23.07 14.48
C ARG A 100 4.97 -21.59 14.54
N MET A 101 5.50 -20.83 15.50
CA MET A 101 5.27 -19.40 15.59
C MET A 101 5.85 -18.67 14.37
N ASP A 102 7.10 -19.03 13.98
CA ASP A 102 7.77 -18.42 12.82
C ASP A 102 6.99 -18.71 11.52
N LYS A 103 6.65 -19.99 11.28
CA LYS A 103 5.83 -20.37 10.13
C LYS A 103 4.47 -19.68 10.11
N LYS A 104 3.86 -19.51 11.29
CA LYS A 104 2.58 -18.83 11.37
C LYS A 104 2.72 -17.33 11.09
N MET A 105 3.82 -16.72 11.48
CA MET A 105 4.10 -15.32 11.16
C MET A 105 4.31 -15.12 9.65
N GLU A 106 5.03 -16.02 8.98
CA GLU A 106 5.16 -16.01 7.51
C GLU A 106 3.79 -16.15 6.84
N GLU A 107 2.94 -17.09 7.31
CA GLU A 107 1.57 -17.26 6.81
C GLU A 107 0.71 -16.00 7.00
N ILE A 108 0.85 -15.31 8.14
CA ILE A 108 0.16 -14.03 8.42
C ILE A 108 0.56 -12.99 7.38
N ASN A 109 1.86 -12.79 7.16
CA ASN A 109 2.38 -11.83 6.20
C ASN A 109 1.89 -12.14 4.77
N ASP A 110 1.93 -13.41 4.37
CA ASP A 110 1.45 -13.85 3.05
C ASP A 110 -0.05 -13.60 2.87
N LYS A 111 -0.86 -13.89 3.88
CA LYS A 111 -2.31 -13.67 3.83
C LYS A 111 -2.65 -12.18 3.75
N ILE A 112 -1.94 -11.36 4.54
CA ILE A 112 -2.10 -9.91 4.51
C ILE A 112 -1.74 -9.37 3.12
N ASN A 113 -0.58 -9.71 2.58
CA ASN A 113 -0.12 -9.25 1.27
C ASN A 113 -1.10 -9.66 0.16
N LYS A 114 -1.51 -10.93 0.12
CA LYS A 114 -2.53 -11.42 -0.83
C LYS A 114 -3.86 -10.66 -0.71
N PHE A 115 -4.24 -10.30 0.51
CA PHE A 115 -5.48 -9.54 0.71
C PHE A 115 -5.36 -8.12 0.16
N TYR A 116 -4.20 -7.46 0.35
CA TYR A 116 -3.92 -6.16 -0.27
C TYR A 116 -3.96 -6.24 -1.79
N ASP A 117 -3.24 -7.19 -2.41
CA ASP A 117 -3.18 -7.37 -3.85
C ASP A 117 -4.56 -7.62 -4.47
N ASN A 118 -5.36 -8.48 -3.83
CA ASN A 118 -6.73 -8.74 -4.25
C ASN A 118 -7.61 -7.49 -4.16
N THR A 119 -7.45 -6.70 -3.10
CA THR A 119 -8.21 -5.45 -2.93
C THR A 119 -7.82 -4.44 -4.01
N GLU A 120 -6.51 -4.29 -4.30
CA GLU A 120 -6.03 -3.45 -5.40
C GLU A 120 -6.59 -3.87 -6.76
N SER A 121 -6.62 -5.18 -7.03
CA SER A 121 -7.17 -5.72 -8.27
C SER A 121 -8.67 -5.43 -8.41
N MET A 122 -9.43 -5.56 -7.31
CA MET A 122 -10.86 -5.22 -7.31
C MET A 122 -11.09 -3.72 -7.56
N LEU A 123 -10.27 -2.86 -6.96
CA LEU A 123 -10.36 -1.41 -7.19
C LEU A 123 -9.99 -1.01 -8.62
N LYS A 124 -8.98 -1.66 -9.21
CA LYS A 124 -8.63 -1.46 -10.63
C LYS A 124 -9.78 -1.83 -11.56
N ASN A 125 -10.46 -2.93 -11.29
CA ASN A 125 -11.59 -3.40 -12.11
C ASN A 125 -12.87 -2.57 -11.94
N ALA A 126 -12.97 -1.77 -10.89
CA ALA A 126 -14.12 -0.91 -10.60
C ALA A 126 -14.01 0.51 -11.19
N TYR A 127 -13.00 0.80 -12.02
CA TYR A 127 -12.98 2.03 -12.81
C TYR A 127 -13.94 1.93 -14.00
N SER A 128 -14.72 2.98 -14.22
CA SER A 128 -15.49 3.10 -15.47
C SER A 128 -14.55 3.27 -16.67
N LYS A 129 -15.04 2.96 -17.88
CA LYS A 129 -14.28 3.18 -19.12
C LYS A 129 -13.78 4.63 -19.24
N ASP A 130 -14.64 5.58 -18.92
CA ASP A 130 -14.34 7.01 -19.02
C ASP A 130 -13.25 7.43 -18.04
N GLU A 131 -13.26 6.91 -16.80
CA GLU A 131 -12.22 7.16 -15.82
C GLU A 131 -10.87 6.59 -16.23
N ILE A 132 -10.87 5.40 -16.85
CA ILE A 132 -9.65 4.77 -17.39
C ILE A 132 -9.09 5.65 -18.52
N ILE A 133 -9.90 6.06 -19.46
CA ILE A 133 -9.49 6.92 -20.58
C ILE A 133 -8.97 8.27 -20.07
N LEU A 134 -9.67 8.87 -19.10
CA LEU A 134 -9.26 10.14 -18.49
C LEU A 134 -7.88 10.07 -17.83
N LYS A 135 -7.52 8.93 -17.20
CA LYS A 135 -6.17 8.73 -16.66
C LYS A 135 -5.10 8.85 -17.74
N TYR A 136 -5.32 8.21 -18.90
CA TYR A 136 -4.37 8.27 -20.02
C TYR A 136 -4.30 9.67 -20.63
N LYS A 137 -5.41 10.41 -20.70
CA LYS A 137 -5.44 11.84 -21.10
C LYS A 137 -4.65 12.74 -20.13
N ASN A 138 -4.53 12.33 -18.85
CA ASN A 138 -3.76 13.05 -17.83
C ASN A 138 -2.32 12.54 -17.66
N GLY A 139 -1.82 11.75 -18.59
CA GLY A 139 -0.42 11.35 -18.63
C GLY A 139 -0.07 10.04 -17.90
N TYR A 140 -1.06 9.19 -17.61
CA TYR A 140 -0.81 7.87 -17.07
C TYR A 140 0.03 7.03 -18.03
N ASN A 141 1.10 6.39 -17.54
CA ASN A 141 2.15 5.83 -18.39
C ASN A 141 2.34 4.32 -18.25
N GLU A 142 1.33 3.57 -17.80
CA GLU A 142 1.42 2.11 -17.82
C GLU A 142 1.43 1.57 -19.28
N PRO A 143 2.11 0.43 -19.50
CA PRO A 143 2.06 -0.28 -20.78
C PRO A 143 0.63 -0.71 -21.11
N ILE A 144 0.25 -0.59 -22.37
CA ILE A 144 -1.07 -1.01 -22.87
C ILE A 144 -0.86 -2.34 -23.57
N SER A 145 -1.53 -3.40 -23.06
CA SER A 145 -1.51 -4.71 -23.71
C SER A 145 -2.33 -4.68 -25.00
N SER A 146 -1.90 -5.43 -26.03
CA SER A 146 -2.66 -5.63 -27.27
C SER A 146 -4.00 -6.33 -27.06
N ASP A 147 -4.11 -7.14 -25.99
CA ASP A 147 -5.30 -7.91 -25.64
C ASP A 147 -6.29 -7.12 -24.77
N ASP A 148 -5.95 -5.87 -24.44
CA ASP A 148 -6.82 -4.99 -23.66
C ASP A 148 -8.00 -4.53 -24.52
N PRO A 149 -9.24 -4.78 -24.12
CA PRO A 149 -10.43 -4.39 -24.89
C PRO A 149 -10.56 -2.87 -25.08
N LEU A 150 -9.86 -2.06 -24.29
CA LEU A 150 -9.81 -0.60 -24.39
C LEU A 150 -8.45 -0.10 -24.93
N ALA A 151 -7.64 -0.98 -25.53
CA ALA A 151 -6.29 -0.62 -26.00
C ALA A 151 -6.30 0.57 -26.96
N ARG A 152 -7.24 0.59 -27.90
CA ARG A 152 -7.34 1.67 -28.90
C ARG A 152 -7.66 3.00 -28.24
N GLU A 153 -8.68 3.06 -27.41
CA GLU A 153 -9.11 4.30 -26.74
C GLU A 153 -8.02 4.83 -25.77
N LYS A 154 -7.32 3.91 -25.08
CA LYS A 154 -6.18 4.27 -24.23
C LYS A 154 -5.01 4.85 -25.04
N LEU A 155 -4.70 4.27 -26.19
CA LEU A 155 -3.65 4.77 -27.09
C LEU A 155 -4.02 6.14 -27.68
N GLU A 156 -5.25 6.34 -28.11
CA GLU A 156 -5.76 7.61 -28.62
C GLU A 156 -5.65 8.70 -27.53
N ALA A 157 -6.09 8.39 -26.30
CA ALA A 157 -6.01 9.30 -25.16
C ALA A 157 -4.54 9.67 -24.80
N LYS A 158 -3.63 8.69 -24.84
CA LYS A 158 -2.20 8.91 -24.61
C LYS A 158 -1.58 9.75 -25.72
N LEU A 159 -1.96 9.55 -26.97
CA LEU A 159 -1.52 10.34 -28.09
C LEU A 159 -1.96 11.80 -27.94
N GLU A 160 -3.21 12.07 -27.60
CA GLU A 160 -3.75 13.40 -27.33
C GLU A 160 -2.94 14.12 -26.25
N TYR A 161 -2.64 13.43 -25.15
CA TYR A 161 -1.78 13.98 -24.09
C TYR A 161 -0.38 14.34 -24.60
N LEU A 162 0.25 13.44 -25.36
CA LEU A 162 1.60 13.66 -25.88
C LEU A 162 1.63 14.82 -26.90
N GLN A 163 0.61 14.96 -27.75
CA GLN A 163 0.49 16.05 -28.69
C GLN A 163 0.34 17.39 -27.96
N THR A 164 -0.52 17.46 -26.93
CA THR A 164 -0.70 18.65 -26.10
C THR A 164 0.59 19.04 -25.40
N LYS A 165 1.29 18.06 -24.85
CA LYS A 165 2.59 18.27 -24.19
C LYS A 165 3.66 18.74 -25.18
N HIS A 166 3.71 18.16 -26.36
CA HIS A 166 4.62 18.58 -27.42
C HIS A 166 4.35 20.04 -27.84
N GLN A 167 3.08 20.41 -28.05
CA GLN A 167 2.70 21.79 -28.40
C GLN A 167 3.13 22.79 -27.31
N SER A 168 2.93 22.41 -26.03
CA SER A 168 3.35 23.27 -24.90
C SER A 168 4.88 23.50 -24.89
N TYR A 169 5.68 22.49 -25.24
CA TYR A 169 7.13 22.64 -25.38
C TYR A 169 7.51 23.53 -26.55
N LEU A 170 6.83 23.41 -27.69
CA LEU A 170 7.07 24.28 -28.84
C LEU A 170 6.77 25.77 -28.49
N ASP A 171 5.67 26.02 -27.79
CA ASP A 171 5.28 27.36 -27.37
C ASP A 171 6.23 27.92 -26.31
N PHE A 172 6.70 27.09 -25.39
CA PHE A 172 7.74 27.45 -24.42
C PHE A 172 9.04 27.85 -25.15
N ASN A 173 9.51 27.06 -26.10
CA ASN A 173 10.73 27.33 -26.86
C ASN A 173 10.62 28.60 -27.68
N LYS A 174 9.47 28.85 -28.35
CA LYS A 174 9.21 30.10 -29.05
C LYS A 174 9.29 31.31 -28.12
N LYS A 175 8.73 31.22 -26.91
CA LYS A 175 8.83 32.30 -25.91
C LYS A 175 10.28 32.56 -25.49
N GLN A 176 11.06 31.52 -25.27
CA GLN A 176 12.47 31.62 -24.91
C GLN A 176 13.30 32.28 -26.04
N ASP A 177 13.04 31.94 -27.29
CA ASP A 177 13.72 32.52 -28.44
C ASP A 177 13.36 34.01 -28.61
N LEU A 178 12.11 34.41 -28.36
CA LEU A 178 11.68 35.79 -28.34
C LEU A 178 12.39 36.60 -27.23
N ILE A 179 12.49 36.01 -26.01
CA ILE A 179 13.21 36.65 -24.90
C ILE A 179 14.69 36.82 -25.23
N LYS A 180 15.34 35.81 -25.80
CA LYS A 180 16.74 35.91 -26.26
C LYS A 180 16.92 37.00 -27.31
N ARG A 181 16.06 37.07 -28.34
CA ARG A 181 16.09 38.10 -29.37
C ARG A 181 15.93 39.49 -28.78
N ASN A 182 14.99 39.72 -27.89
CA ASN A 182 14.79 40.98 -27.21
C ASN A 182 16.00 41.40 -26.36
N ASN A 183 16.64 40.45 -25.65
CA ASN A 183 17.83 40.74 -24.87
C ASN A 183 19.03 41.08 -25.75
N TYR A 184 19.21 40.45 -26.92
CA TYR A 184 20.24 40.85 -27.89
C TYR A 184 19.97 42.23 -28.47
N HIS A 185 18.71 42.57 -28.74
CA HIS A 185 18.35 43.90 -29.26
C HIS A 185 18.60 45.01 -28.23
N LEU A 186 18.25 44.77 -26.97
CA LEU A 186 18.55 45.68 -25.84
C LEU A 186 20.06 45.84 -25.62
N MET A 187 20.83 44.76 -25.68
CA MET A 187 22.29 44.83 -25.59
C MET A 187 22.91 45.62 -26.73
N PHE A 188 22.42 45.45 -27.96
CA PHE A 188 22.88 46.19 -29.13
C PHE A 188 22.58 47.70 -29.01
N LEU A 189 21.39 48.05 -28.55
CA LEU A 189 21.02 49.46 -28.26
C LEU A 189 21.89 50.10 -27.17
N LEU A 190 22.20 49.37 -26.11
CA LEU A 190 23.08 49.83 -25.02
C LEU A 190 24.52 50.07 -25.50
N ILE A 191 25.01 49.30 -26.47
CA ILE A 191 26.32 49.51 -27.09
C ILE A 191 26.32 50.76 -27.95
N LEU A 192 25.24 51.03 -28.71
CA LEU A 192 25.11 52.22 -29.56
C LEU A 192 24.99 53.53 -28.78
N ILE A 193 24.45 53.49 -27.54
CA ILE A 193 24.32 54.67 -26.68
C ILE A 193 25.65 55.03 -25.98
N LYS A 194 26.61 54.10 -25.94
CA LYS A 194 27.93 54.32 -25.32
C LYS A 194 29.03 54.81 -26.31
N ILE A 195 28.67 55.02 -27.58
CA ILE A 195 29.48 55.68 -28.58
C ILE A 195 29.00 57.13 -28.78
#